data_438d4f1146e455339d8d8f41a4da43b1
#
_entry.id   438d4f1146e455339d8d8f41a4da43b1
#
_cell.length_a   1.000
_cell.length_b   1.000
_cell.length_c   1.000
_cell.angle_alpha   90.00
_cell.angle_beta   90.00
_cell.angle_gamma   90.00
#
_symmetry.space_group_name_H-M   'P 1'
#
loop_
_entity.id
_entity.type
_entity.pdbx_description
1 polymer ?
#
loop_
_entity_poly.entity_id
_entity_poly.type
_entity_poly.pdbx_seq_one_letter_code
_entity_poly.pdbx_strand_id
1 'polypeptide(L)' 'MIQYSKQAIKFLKKQDVPTRERIVTAINNLPAGDVKKLQGTDGYRLRVGDFRVLFDKDGDILSIEKIENRGQVYKK' A
#
# COMPACT_ATOMS: atom_id res chain seq x y z
N MET A 1 1.74 -7.84 12.78
CA MET A 1 0.35 -7.33 12.71
C MET A 1 0.26 -6.22 11.68
N ILE A 2 -0.80 -6.23 10.89
CA ILE A 2 -1.00 -5.23 9.84
C ILE A 2 -2.28 -4.48 10.14
N GLN A 3 -2.19 -3.15 10.15
CA GLN A 3 -3.34 -2.29 10.39
C GLN A 3 -3.59 -1.46 9.15
N TYR A 4 -4.85 -1.24 8.82
CA TYR A 4 -5.24 -0.48 7.64
C TYR A 4 -5.95 0.79 8.06
N SER A 5 -5.57 1.92 7.44
CA SER A 5 -6.28 3.17 7.65
C SER A 5 -7.64 3.12 7.00
N LYS A 6 -8.49 4.07 7.35
CA LYS A 6 -9.81 4.16 6.73
C LYS A 6 -9.70 4.39 5.23
N GLN A 7 -8.74 5.22 4.81
CA GLN A 7 -8.54 5.49 3.40
C GLN A 7 -8.15 4.21 2.66
N ALA A 8 -7.24 3.43 3.26
CA ALA A 8 -6.79 2.19 2.64
C ALA A 8 -7.94 1.20 2.50
N ILE A 9 -8.77 1.09 3.53
CA ILE A 9 -9.92 0.19 3.47
C ILE A 9 -10.89 0.63 2.39
N LYS A 10 -11.20 1.91 2.34
CA LYS A 10 -12.10 2.44 1.32
C LYS A 10 -11.56 2.20 -0.08
N PHE A 11 -10.25 2.42 -0.23
CA PHE A 11 -9.64 2.20 -1.54
C PHE A 11 -9.81 0.75 -1.99
N LEU A 12 -9.52 -0.19 -1.08
CA LEU A 12 -9.61 -1.61 -1.41
C LEU A 12 -11.04 -2.02 -1.73
N LYS A 13 -12.01 -1.47 -1.03
CA LYS A 13 -13.40 -1.82 -1.28
C LYS A 13 -13.87 -1.41 -2.66
N LYS A 14 -13.25 -0.40 -3.24
CA LYS A 14 -13.62 0.07 -4.58
C LYS A 14 -13.00 -0.73 -5.69
N GLN A 15 -12.08 -1.63 -5.38
CA GLN A 15 -11.40 -2.41 -6.39
C GLN A 15 -12.16 -3.70 -6.66
N ASP A 16 -11.97 -4.25 -7.86
CA ASP A 16 -12.51 -5.58 -8.13
C ASP A 16 -11.72 -6.62 -7.32
N VAL A 17 -12.27 -7.83 -7.26
CA VAL A 17 -11.71 -8.86 -6.40
C VAL A 17 -10.26 -9.20 -6.79
N PRO A 18 -9.94 -9.45 -8.07
CA PRO A 18 -8.55 -9.78 -8.41
C PRO A 18 -7.57 -8.69 -8.03
N THR A 19 -7.93 -7.43 -8.24
CA THR A 19 -7.05 -6.30 -7.92
C THR A 19 -6.85 -6.20 -6.42
N ARG A 20 -7.95 -6.32 -5.67
CA ARG A 20 -7.87 -6.25 -4.21
C ARG A 20 -6.98 -7.35 -3.66
N GLU A 21 -7.15 -8.57 -4.14
CA GLU A 21 -6.36 -9.69 -3.66
C GLU A 21 -4.88 -9.51 -3.98
N ARG A 22 -4.59 -8.96 -5.13
CA ARG A 22 -3.22 -8.73 -5.52
C ARG A 22 -2.55 -7.75 -4.57
N ILE A 23 -3.25 -6.67 -4.24
CA ILE A 23 -2.70 -5.66 -3.34
C ILE A 23 -2.53 -6.23 -1.93
N VAL A 24 -3.56 -6.92 -1.44
CA VAL A 24 -3.51 -7.48 -0.09
C VAL A 24 -2.43 -8.55 0.03
N THR A 25 -2.28 -9.38 -0.99
CA THR A 25 -1.23 -10.40 -0.98
C THR A 25 0.14 -9.75 -0.90
N ALA A 26 0.35 -8.68 -1.67
CA ALA A 26 1.63 -7.98 -1.63
C ALA A 26 1.89 -7.37 -0.26
N ILE A 27 0.86 -6.83 0.38
CA ILE A 27 1.00 -6.27 1.72
C ILE A 27 1.34 -7.36 2.72
N ASN A 28 0.70 -8.52 2.59
CA ASN A 28 0.95 -9.63 3.51
C ASN A 28 2.35 -10.22 3.35
N ASN A 29 2.98 -9.99 2.23
CA ASN A 29 4.34 -10.47 1.99
C ASN A 29 5.42 -9.50 2.45
N LEU A 30 5.03 -8.35 2.97
CA LEU A 30 6.02 -7.41 3.49
C LEU A 30 6.85 -8.08 4.56
N PRO A 31 8.15 -7.79 4.63
CA PRO A 31 8.89 -6.75 3.91
C PRO A 31 9.38 -7.12 2.53
N ALA A 32 9.01 -8.27 2.00
CA ALA A 32 9.37 -8.63 0.64
C ALA A 32 8.59 -7.77 -0.35
N GLY A 33 9.14 -7.60 -1.56
CA GLY A 33 8.51 -6.84 -2.60
C GLY A 33 9.30 -5.60 -2.96
N ASP A 34 8.69 -4.75 -3.77
CA ASP A 34 9.33 -3.53 -4.25
C ASP A 34 9.12 -2.42 -3.23
N VAL A 35 9.95 -2.42 -2.20
CA VAL A 35 9.82 -1.51 -1.05
C VAL A 35 10.94 -0.50 -1.08
N LYS A 36 10.58 0.76 -0.85
CA LYS A 36 11.53 1.84 -0.73
C LYS A 36 11.17 2.73 0.44
N LYS A 37 12.21 3.22 1.13
CA LYS A 37 11.99 4.19 2.18
C LYS A 37 11.75 5.55 1.56
N LEU A 38 10.75 6.26 2.07
CA LEU A 38 10.43 7.60 1.58
C LEU A 38 11.44 8.59 2.16
N GLN A 39 11.78 9.58 1.34
CA GLN A 39 12.67 10.63 1.80
C GLN A 39 11.87 11.66 2.58
N GLY A 40 12.49 12.17 3.64
CA GLY A 40 11.87 13.22 4.43
C GLY A 40 10.81 12.75 5.41
N THR A 41 10.55 11.46 5.47
CA THR A 41 9.60 10.91 6.43
C THR A 41 10.11 9.57 6.91
N ASP A 42 9.43 9.00 7.90
CA ASP A 42 9.75 7.67 8.39
C ASP A 42 8.99 6.57 7.65
N GLY A 43 8.23 6.94 6.64
CA GLY A 43 7.39 5.99 5.96
C GLY A 43 8.09 5.24 4.84
N TYR A 44 7.37 4.28 4.29
CA TYR A 44 7.85 3.42 3.22
C TYR A 44 6.80 3.34 2.13
N ARG A 45 7.25 2.93 0.94
CA ARG A 45 6.41 2.73 -0.21
C ARG A 45 6.56 1.30 -0.71
N LEU A 46 5.43 0.65 -0.95
CA LEU A 46 5.39 -0.65 -1.62
C LEU A 46 4.72 -0.45 -2.97
N ARG A 47 5.39 -0.84 -4.04
CA ARG A 47 4.80 -0.76 -5.37
C ARG A 47 4.18 -2.10 -5.74
N VAL A 48 2.93 -2.06 -6.20
CA VAL A 48 2.20 -3.23 -6.65
C VAL A 48 1.58 -2.88 -8.01
N GLY A 49 2.28 -3.20 -9.11
CA GLY A 49 1.83 -2.80 -10.43
C GLY A 49 1.69 -1.30 -10.52
N ASP A 50 0.48 -0.83 -10.84
CA ASP A 50 0.20 0.59 -10.94
C ASP A 50 -0.21 1.20 -9.61
N PHE A 51 -0.17 0.43 -8.55
CA PHE A 51 -0.61 0.91 -7.23
C PHE A 51 0.59 1.19 -6.35
N ARG A 52 0.40 2.11 -5.43
CA ARG A 52 1.41 2.47 -4.46
C ARG A 52 0.80 2.42 -3.08
N VAL A 53 1.43 1.65 -2.20
CA VAL A 53 0.98 1.51 -0.82
C VAL A 53 1.97 2.23 0.07
N LEU A 54 1.48 3.21 0.81
CA LEU A 54 2.31 3.94 1.76
C LEU A 54 2.07 3.36 3.14
N PHE A 55 3.13 3.00 3.82
CA PHE A 55 3.00 2.37 5.12
C PHE A 55 4.12 2.79 6.04
N ASP A 56 3.89 2.59 7.32
CA ASP A 56 4.86 2.86 8.37
C ASP A 56 5.09 1.56 9.12
N LYS A 57 6.25 1.49 9.75
CA LYS A 57 6.62 0.29 10.49
C LYS A 57 7.03 0.68 11.89
N ASP A 58 6.40 0.06 12.88
CA ASP A 58 6.71 0.31 14.28
C ASP A 58 6.78 -1.03 14.98
N GLY A 59 8.01 -1.52 15.19
CA GLY A 59 8.20 -2.84 15.75
C GLY A 59 7.59 -3.89 14.85
N ASP A 60 6.65 -4.65 15.38
CA ASP A 60 5.96 -5.69 14.64
C ASP A 60 4.70 -5.19 13.94
N ILE A 61 4.40 -3.92 14.05
CA ILE A 61 3.17 -3.36 13.49
C ILE A 61 3.48 -2.64 12.19
N LEU A 62 2.77 -3.04 11.14
CA LEU A 62 2.79 -2.34 9.87
C LEU A 62 1.49 -1.58 9.72
N SER A 63 1.60 -0.27 9.55
CA SER A 63 0.42 0.58 9.44
C SER A 63 0.27 1.03 8.00
N ILE A 64 -0.74 0.52 7.31
CA ILE A 64 -1.01 0.88 5.93
C ILE A 64 -1.77 2.19 5.95
N GLU A 65 -1.12 3.25 5.52
CA GLU A 65 -1.67 4.59 5.68
C GLU A 65 -2.44 5.06 4.47
N LYS A 66 -1.97 4.69 3.28
CA LYS A 66 -2.62 5.15 2.07
C LYS A 66 -2.34 4.22 0.91
N ILE A 67 -3.33 4.01 0.07
CA ILE A 67 -3.17 3.26 -1.17
C ILE A 67 -3.62 4.17 -2.29
N GLU A 68 -2.80 4.30 -3.34
CA GLU A 68 -3.11 5.14 -4.48
C GLU A 68 -2.88 4.40 -5.76
N ASN A 69 -3.59 4.81 -6.78
CA ASN A 69 -3.41 4.29 -8.12
C ASN A 69 -2.49 5.25 -8.88
N ARG A 70 -1.24 4.85 -9.02
CA ARG A 70 -0.25 5.67 -9.70
C ARG A 70 -0.61 5.95 -11.14
N GLY A 71 -1.18 4.95 -11.81
CA GLY A 71 -1.53 5.10 -13.21
C GLY A 71 -2.57 6.17 -13.43
N GLN A 72 -3.50 6.32 -12.51
CA GLN A 72 -4.54 7.32 -12.67
C GLN A 72 -4.05 8.72 -12.44
N VAL A 73 -3.00 8.86 -11.65
CA VAL A 73 -2.47 10.20 -11.35
C VAL A 73 -2.01 10.91 -12.60
N TYR A 74 -1.56 10.16 -13.57
CA TYR A 74 -1.00 10.75 -14.80
C TYR A 74 -2.01 10.86 -15.92
N LYS A 75 -3.19 10.40 -15.72
CA LYS A 75 -4.21 10.50 -16.76
C LYS A 75 -4.85 11.86 -16.71
N LYS A 76 -4.96 12.47 -17.81
CA LYS A 76 -5.53 13.81 -17.83
C LYS A 76 -6.46 13.94 -18.97
#